data_14ea624c3200c92a0295032edb50db5b
#
_entry.id   14ea624c3200c92a0295032edb50db5b
#
_cell.length_a   1.000
_cell.length_b   1.000
_cell.length_c   1.000
_cell.angle_alpha   90.00
_cell.angle_beta   90.00
_cell.angle_gamma   90.00
#
_symmetry.space_group_name_H-M   'P 1'
#
loop_
_entity.id
_entity.type
_entity.pdbx_description
1 polymer ?
#
loop_
_entity_poly.entity_id
_entity_poly.type
_entity_poly.pdbx_seq_one_letter_code
_entity_poly.pdbx_strand_id
1 'polypeptide(L)'
;MTNGILQIARAAGEAVLATEGVHSLGTGRYAEAATYEGTEKFTGVVVKPDELEIHIVANYPLARSIPDLARLIRERVAAESGGRRTLVVVEDIEVANESL
;
A
#
# COMPACT_ATOMS: atom_id res chain seq x y z
N MET A 1 -3.44 -23.24 8.25
CA MET A 1 -4.45 -22.26 8.56
C MET A 1 -4.41 -21.14 7.52
N THR A 2 -5.55 -20.79 7.00
CA THR A 2 -5.64 -19.77 5.97
C THR A 2 -5.66 -18.39 6.60
N ASN A 3 -4.85 -17.47 6.08
CA ASN A 3 -4.88 -16.10 6.54
C ASN A 3 -6.13 -15.42 6.04
N GLY A 4 -6.78 -14.65 6.92
CA GLY A 4 -7.90 -13.83 6.51
C GLY A 4 -7.41 -12.66 5.67
N ILE A 5 -8.34 -12.03 4.95
CA ILE A 5 -7.97 -10.92 4.07
C ILE A 5 -7.46 -9.72 4.87
N LEU A 6 -7.96 -9.51 6.07
CA LEU A 6 -7.48 -8.41 6.90
C LEU A 6 -6.02 -8.61 7.28
N GLN A 7 -5.63 -9.86 7.58
CA GLN A 7 -4.24 -10.15 7.91
C GLN A 7 -3.34 -9.95 6.70
N ILE A 8 -3.82 -10.33 5.52
CA ILE A 8 -3.08 -10.08 4.28
C ILE A 8 -2.88 -8.58 4.08
N ALA A 9 -3.95 -7.80 4.29
CA ALA A 9 -3.87 -6.35 4.13
C ALA A 9 -2.86 -5.74 5.10
N ARG A 10 -2.87 -6.18 6.36
CA ARG A 10 -1.94 -5.64 7.36
C ARG A 10 -0.49 -5.98 7.01
N ALA A 11 -0.25 -7.23 6.62
CA ALA A 11 1.11 -7.65 6.29
C ALA A 11 1.63 -6.88 5.08
N ALA A 12 0.80 -6.73 4.05
CA ALA A 12 1.18 -5.95 2.88
C ALA A 12 1.41 -4.50 3.25
N GLY A 13 0.52 -3.93 4.08
CA GLY A 13 0.65 -2.54 4.51
C GLY A 13 1.94 -2.29 5.26
N GLU A 14 2.33 -3.22 6.14
CA GLU A 14 3.57 -3.08 6.88
C GLU A 14 4.78 -3.10 5.96
N ALA A 15 4.76 -4.00 4.96
CA ALA A 15 5.85 -4.07 4.00
C ALA A 15 5.95 -2.78 3.19
N VAL A 16 4.80 -2.21 2.82
CA VAL A 16 4.77 -0.97 2.07
C VAL A 16 5.32 0.18 2.90
N LEU A 17 4.89 0.28 4.15
CA LEU A 17 5.35 1.36 5.02
C LEU A 17 6.83 1.27 5.33
N ALA A 18 7.42 0.08 5.24
CA ALA A 18 8.84 -0.11 5.44
C ALA A 18 9.64 0.19 4.17
N THR A 19 8.98 0.52 3.07
CA THR A 19 9.64 0.78 1.80
C THR A 19 10.07 2.24 1.73
N GLU A 20 11.34 2.46 1.42
CA GLU A 20 11.87 3.80 1.30
C GLU A 20 11.16 4.54 0.17
N GLY A 21 10.72 5.75 0.44
CA GLY A 21 10.00 6.55 -0.54
C GLY A 21 8.51 6.63 -0.26
N VAL A 22 8.00 5.78 0.63
CA VAL A 22 6.59 5.80 1.01
C VAL A 22 6.41 6.65 2.26
N HIS A 23 5.56 7.67 2.15
CA HIS A 23 5.25 8.54 3.28
C HIS A 23 4.20 7.88 4.18
N SER A 24 3.16 7.37 3.57
CA SER A 24 2.05 6.76 4.29
C SER A 24 1.22 5.95 3.31
N LEU A 25 0.31 5.16 3.85
CA LEU A 25 -0.73 4.56 3.03
C LEU A 25 -1.78 5.61 2.72
N GLY A 26 -2.41 5.48 1.56
CA GLY A 26 -3.48 6.39 1.17
C GLY A 26 -4.81 5.94 1.70
N THR A 27 -5.83 6.77 1.54
CA THR A 27 -7.17 6.46 2.03
C THR A 27 -8.16 6.24 0.90
N GLY A 28 -7.74 6.46 -0.35
CA GLY A 28 -8.64 6.44 -1.49
C GLY A 28 -9.04 7.85 -1.84
N ARG A 29 -9.18 8.11 -3.15
CA ARG A 29 -9.42 9.46 -3.61
C ARG A 29 -10.90 9.81 -3.59
N TYR A 30 -11.74 8.87 -4.01
CA TYR A 30 -13.17 9.11 -4.15
C TYR A 30 -14.00 8.23 -3.24
N ALA A 31 -13.41 7.18 -2.72
CA ALA A 31 -14.06 6.28 -1.80
C ALA A 31 -12.97 5.65 -0.95
N GLU A 32 -13.33 5.24 0.23
CA GLU A 32 -12.35 4.67 1.14
C GLU A 32 -11.76 3.39 0.54
N ALA A 33 -10.44 3.35 0.43
CA ALA A 33 -9.72 2.17 0.00
C ALA A 33 -9.35 1.37 1.24
N ALA A 34 -10.07 0.29 1.49
CA ALA A 34 -9.87 -0.47 2.71
C ALA A 34 -10.28 -1.92 2.52
N THR A 35 -9.75 -2.77 3.38
CA THR A 35 -10.14 -4.16 3.49
C THR A 35 -10.92 -4.32 4.78
N TYR A 36 -12.07 -4.96 4.69
CA TYR A 36 -12.97 -5.17 5.83
C TYR A 36 -13.05 -6.65 6.16
N GLU A 37 -13.05 -6.96 7.44
CA GLU A 37 -13.28 -8.32 7.89
C GLU A 37 -13.98 -8.25 9.24
N GLY A 38 -15.25 -8.67 9.28
CA GLY A 38 -16.04 -8.50 10.47
C GLY A 38 -16.25 -7.03 10.76
N THR A 39 -15.94 -6.61 11.99
CA THR A 39 -16.07 -5.22 12.40
C THR A 39 -14.77 -4.45 12.24
N GLU A 40 -13.73 -5.10 11.76
CA GLU A 40 -12.43 -4.46 11.61
C GLU A 40 -12.16 -4.08 10.18
N LYS A 41 -11.28 -3.10 9.99
CA LYS A 41 -10.86 -2.69 8.66
C LYS A 41 -9.41 -2.27 8.68
N PHE A 42 -8.77 -2.35 7.51
CA PHE A 42 -7.42 -1.83 7.31
C PHE A 42 -7.46 -0.93 6.09
N THR A 43 -7.18 0.37 6.29
CA THR A 43 -7.25 1.37 5.24
C THR A 43 -5.95 1.42 4.46
N GLY A 44 -6.05 1.58 3.15
CA GLY A 44 -4.91 1.75 2.28
C GLY A 44 -4.58 0.51 1.45
N VAL A 45 -5.08 -0.65 1.82
CA VAL A 45 -4.86 -1.89 1.08
C VAL A 45 -6.19 -2.57 0.87
N VAL A 46 -6.51 -2.87 -0.39
CA VAL A 46 -7.74 -3.56 -0.73
C VAL A 46 -7.39 -4.93 -1.27
N VAL A 47 -7.83 -5.98 -0.58
CA VAL A 47 -7.56 -7.35 -0.97
C VAL A 47 -8.77 -7.87 -1.73
N LYS A 48 -8.57 -8.16 -3.00
CA LYS A 48 -9.60 -8.72 -3.87
C LYS A 48 -9.21 -10.14 -4.23
N PRO A 49 -10.14 -10.94 -4.78
CA PRO A 49 -9.80 -12.34 -5.08
C PRO A 49 -8.57 -12.48 -5.99
N ASP A 50 -8.39 -11.59 -6.96
CA ASP A 50 -7.30 -11.71 -7.92
C ASP A 50 -6.37 -10.48 -7.95
N GLU A 51 -6.57 -9.54 -7.03
CA GLU A 51 -5.80 -8.31 -7.07
C GLU A 51 -5.55 -7.80 -5.65
N LEU A 52 -4.38 -7.24 -5.46
CA LEU A 52 -4.01 -6.54 -4.23
C LEU A 52 -3.81 -5.09 -4.63
N GLU A 53 -4.67 -4.21 -4.14
CA GLU A 53 -4.62 -2.80 -4.50
C GLU A 53 -4.04 -2.02 -3.34
N ILE A 54 -2.95 -1.31 -3.59
CA ILE A 54 -2.21 -0.60 -2.56
C ILE A 54 -2.22 0.88 -2.88
N HIS A 55 -2.70 1.69 -1.95
CA HIS A 55 -2.77 3.14 -2.08
C HIS A 55 -1.71 3.76 -1.21
N ILE A 56 -0.87 4.61 -1.79
CA ILE A 56 0.21 5.25 -1.05
C ILE A 56 0.26 6.74 -1.30
N VAL A 57 0.90 7.43 -0.37
CA VAL A 57 1.37 8.80 -0.51
C VAL A 57 2.87 8.70 -0.53
N ALA A 58 3.51 9.26 -1.56
CA ALA A 58 4.95 9.18 -1.72
C ALA A 58 5.63 10.37 -1.07
N ASN A 59 6.87 10.17 -0.64
CA ASN A 59 7.68 11.28 -0.11
C ASN A 59 8.25 12.13 -1.24
N TYR A 60 8.31 13.43 -1.03
CA TYR A 60 9.01 14.33 -1.93
C TYR A 60 10.18 14.97 -1.16
N PRO A 61 11.37 15.06 -1.71
CA PRO A 61 11.73 14.68 -3.08
C PRO A 61 11.76 13.16 -3.26
N LEU A 62 11.46 12.76 -4.48
CA LEU A 62 11.42 11.34 -4.80
C LEU A 62 12.83 10.78 -4.88
N ALA A 63 13.06 9.68 -4.17
CA ALA A 63 14.35 9.00 -4.22
C ALA A 63 14.50 8.21 -5.52
N ARG A 64 13.39 7.89 -6.16
CA ARG A 64 13.35 7.16 -7.41
C ARG A 64 12.08 7.56 -8.14
N SER A 65 12.00 7.21 -9.42
CA SER A 65 10.80 7.54 -10.20
C SER A 65 9.58 6.81 -9.62
N ILE A 66 8.39 7.34 -9.93
CA ILE A 66 7.16 6.70 -9.47
C ILE A 66 7.04 5.27 -9.99
N PRO A 67 7.32 4.99 -11.30
CA PRO A 67 7.30 3.59 -11.76
C PRO A 67 8.27 2.69 -11.02
N ASP A 68 9.46 3.21 -10.68
CA ASP A 68 10.45 2.42 -9.94
C ASP A 68 9.97 2.16 -8.52
N LEU A 69 9.34 3.16 -7.89
CA LEU A 69 8.79 2.99 -6.55
C LEU A 69 7.69 1.92 -6.57
N ALA A 70 6.81 1.98 -7.57
CA ALA A 70 5.74 1.01 -7.68
C ALA A 70 6.30 -0.40 -7.86
N ARG A 71 7.35 -0.54 -8.69
CA ARG A 71 7.98 -1.84 -8.89
C ARG A 71 8.58 -2.36 -7.59
N LEU A 72 9.23 -1.49 -6.83
CA LEU A 72 9.82 -1.89 -5.56
C LEU A 72 8.76 -2.34 -4.58
N ILE A 73 7.64 -1.62 -4.54
CA ILE A 73 6.54 -1.98 -3.66
C ILE A 73 6.01 -3.37 -4.03
N ARG A 74 5.81 -3.62 -5.33
CA ARG A 74 5.34 -4.94 -5.77
C ARG A 74 6.28 -6.04 -5.35
N GLU A 75 7.60 -5.78 -5.41
CA GLU A 75 8.57 -6.76 -4.98
C GLU A 75 8.50 -7.02 -3.48
N ARG A 76 8.31 -5.95 -2.71
CA ARG A 76 8.30 -6.06 -1.26
C ARG A 76 7.05 -6.77 -0.75
N VAL A 77 5.92 -6.67 -1.46
CA VAL A 77 4.69 -7.31 -1.00
C VAL A 77 4.44 -8.66 -1.68
N ALA A 78 5.36 -9.11 -2.52
CA ALA A 78 5.12 -10.33 -3.30
C ALA A 78 4.78 -11.52 -2.43
N ALA A 79 5.45 -11.65 -1.29
CA ALA A 79 5.23 -12.78 -0.39
C ALA A 79 3.83 -12.77 0.23
N GLU A 80 3.25 -11.59 0.39
CA GLU A 80 1.94 -11.42 1.00
C GLU A 80 0.81 -11.43 0.00
N SER A 81 1.13 -11.35 -1.29
CA SER A 81 0.10 -11.17 -2.31
C SER A 81 -0.74 -12.42 -2.57
N GLY A 82 -0.20 -13.58 -2.23
CA GLY A 82 -0.93 -14.83 -2.46
C GLY A 82 -1.18 -15.10 -3.94
N GLY A 83 -0.26 -14.69 -4.80
CA GLY A 83 -0.40 -14.86 -6.23
C GLY A 83 -1.27 -13.81 -6.90
N ARG A 84 -1.79 -12.84 -6.14
CA ARG A 84 -2.63 -11.78 -6.68
C ARG A 84 -1.77 -10.80 -7.45
N ARG A 85 -2.38 -10.19 -8.47
CA ARG A 85 -1.75 -9.08 -9.17
C ARG A 85 -1.75 -7.88 -8.26
N THR A 86 -0.63 -7.15 -8.20
CA THR A 86 -0.51 -6.00 -7.32
C THR A 86 -0.63 -4.72 -8.12
N LEU A 87 -1.58 -3.88 -7.75
CA LEU A 87 -1.78 -2.55 -8.33
C LEU A 87 -1.38 -1.52 -7.29
N VAL A 88 -0.46 -0.63 -7.66
CA VAL A 88 -0.02 0.44 -6.76
C VAL A 88 -0.60 1.75 -7.26
N VAL A 89 -1.33 2.42 -6.40
CA VAL A 89 -1.95 3.71 -6.71
C VAL A 89 -1.25 4.77 -5.87
N VAL A 90 -0.57 5.70 -6.53
CA VAL A 90 0.07 6.82 -5.85
C VAL A 90 -0.95 7.96 -5.84
N GLU A 91 -1.54 8.20 -4.67
CA GLU A 91 -2.62 9.18 -4.56
C GLU A 91 -2.10 10.60 -4.45
N ASP A 92 -0.93 10.76 -3.83
CA ASP A 92 -0.42 12.08 -3.55
C ASP A 92 1.07 12.00 -3.27
N ILE A 93 1.69 13.16 -3.23
CA ILE A 93 3.10 13.30 -2.89
C ILE A 93 3.19 14.30 -1.77
N GLU A 94 3.83 13.91 -0.68
CA GLU A 94 3.93 14.77 0.49
C GLU A 94 5.34 15.27 0.65
N VAL A 95 5.48 16.58 0.79
CA VAL A 95 6.80 17.18 1.03
C VAL A 95 7.26 16.75 2.41
N ALA A 96 8.47 16.23 2.48
CA ALA A 96 9.04 15.87 3.76
C ALA A 96 9.01 17.07 4.67
N ASN A 97 8.58 16.87 5.91
CA ASN A 97 8.50 17.97 6.84
C ASN A 97 9.89 18.46 7.20
N GLU A 98 10.17 19.67 6.77
CA GLU A 98 11.44 20.30 7.04
C GLU A 98 11.34 21.08 8.33
N SER A 99 11.05 20.50 9.35
CA SER A 99 10.97 21.18 10.60
C SER A 99 11.93 22.37 10.61
N LEU A 100 11.41 23.51 10.62
CA LEU A 100 12.21 24.72 10.55
C LEU A 100 12.61 25.20 11.94
#